data_be041d4ae9ea26762d08fb565ce110af
#
_entry.id   be041d4ae9ea26762d08fb565ce110af
#
_cell.length_a   1.000
_cell.length_b   1.000
_cell.length_c   1.000
_cell.angle_alpha   90.00
_cell.angle_beta   90.00
_cell.angle_gamma   90.00
#
_symmetry.space_group_name_H-M   'P 1'
#
loop_
_entity.id
_entity.type
_entity.pdbx_description
1 polymer ?
#
loop_
_entity_poly.entity_id
_entity_poly.type
_entity_poly.pdbx_seq_one_letter_code
_entity_poly.pdbx_strand_id
1 'polypeptide(L)'
;MAELDGKVAVITGGASGIGEASARLFVNEGARVVIADMQQDRGEALAAELGDAAIFVSCEVRQEEQVKATVDAAVSAWGRLDCMFNNAGFGGALGPLEDIPAEEFDMTFDVLVKGVFLGMKHATPVMRKQGGGSIINTGSIAGVTAGRGPLVYSAAKAAVIQMSKTAAMPLG
;
A
#
# COMPACT_ATOMS: atom_id res chain seq x y z
N MET A 1 -4.13 14.53 22.18
CA MET A 1 -4.51 15.10 20.87
C MET A 1 -4.26 13.99 19.87
N ALA A 2 -5.22 13.65 19.05
CA ALA A 2 -5.05 12.60 18.06
C ALA A 2 -4.05 13.09 17.00
N GLU A 3 -2.99 12.30 16.72
CA GLU A 3 -1.88 12.75 15.85
C GLU A 3 -2.29 12.84 14.37
N LEU A 4 -3.35 12.11 13.98
CA LEU A 4 -3.84 12.03 12.60
C LEU A 4 -5.22 12.67 12.42
N ASP A 5 -5.62 13.56 13.34
CA ASP A 5 -6.94 14.20 13.30
C ASP A 5 -7.19 14.89 11.95
N GLY A 6 -8.33 14.55 11.31
CA GLY A 6 -8.72 15.06 10.00
C GLY A 6 -7.87 14.58 8.81
N LYS A 7 -6.91 13.69 8.99
CA LYS A 7 -6.13 13.07 7.90
C LYS A 7 -6.91 11.96 7.22
N VAL A 8 -6.63 11.76 5.94
CA VAL A 8 -7.22 10.71 5.10
C VAL A 8 -6.11 9.81 4.58
N ALA A 9 -6.25 8.51 4.80
CA ALA A 9 -5.29 7.50 4.36
C ALA A 9 -5.93 6.45 3.46
N VAL A 10 -5.16 5.95 2.49
CA VAL A 10 -5.41 4.69 1.77
C VAL A 10 -4.37 3.68 2.24
N ILE A 11 -4.80 2.48 2.63
CA ILE A 11 -3.93 1.39 3.07
C ILE A 11 -4.18 0.17 2.21
N THR A 12 -3.23 -0.21 1.36
CA THR A 12 -3.32 -1.45 0.57
C THR A 12 -2.92 -2.66 1.42
N GLY A 13 -3.58 -3.81 1.21
CA GLY A 13 -3.47 -4.95 2.11
C GLY A 13 -4.02 -4.62 3.49
N GLY A 14 -5.05 -3.77 3.54
CA GLY A 14 -5.59 -3.16 4.75
C GLY A 14 -6.49 -4.08 5.59
N ALA A 15 -6.92 -5.24 5.06
CA ALA A 15 -7.84 -6.14 5.75
C ALA A 15 -7.15 -7.19 6.64
N SER A 16 -5.81 -7.19 6.73
CA SER A 16 -5.07 -8.17 7.53
C SER A 16 -3.71 -7.67 8.00
N GLY A 17 -3.16 -8.32 9.03
CA GLY A 17 -1.79 -8.14 9.50
C GLY A 17 -1.42 -6.70 9.81
N ILE A 18 -0.30 -6.23 9.23
CA ILE A 18 0.21 -4.86 9.44
C ILE A 18 -0.79 -3.82 8.93
N GLY A 19 -1.42 -4.08 7.77
CA GLY A 19 -2.40 -3.16 7.19
C GLY A 19 -3.62 -2.95 8.08
N GLU A 20 -4.21 -4.02 8.58
CA GLU A 20 -5.33 -3.98 9.53
C GLU A 20 -4.95 -3.24 10.82
N ALA A 21 -3.81 -3.61 11.42
CA ALA A 21 -3.35 -2.96 12.64
C ALA A 21 -3.13 -1.46 12.43
N SER A 22 -2.59 -1.08 11.26
CA SER A 22 -2.40 0.33 10.90
C SER A 22 -3.74 1.05 10.68
N ALA A 23 -4.71 0.41 10.02
CA ALA A 23 -6.04 1.00 9.81
C ALA A 23 -6.72 1.31 11.16
N ARG A 24 -6.69 0.37 12.09
CA ARG A 24 -7.21 0.54 13.45
C ARG A 24 -6.51 1.68 14.19
N LEU A 25 -5.18 1.70 14.15
CA LEU A 25 -4.40 2.75 14.81
C LEU A 25 -4.67 4.12 14.19
N PHE A 26 -4.70 4.23 12.87
CA PHE A 26 -4.96 5.50 12.18
C PHE A 26 -6.34 6.06 12.54
N VAL A 27 -7.36 5.21 12.56
CA VAL A 27 -8.71 5.63 12.99
C VAL A 27 -8.72 6.05 14.45
N ASN A 28 -8.05 5.31 15.34
CA ASN A 28 -7.92 5.68 16.75
C ASN A 28 -7.22 7.02 16.95
N GLU A 29 -6.30 7.37 16.05
CA GLU A 29 -5.60 8.67 16.03
C GLU A 29 -6.35 9.77 15.23
N GLY A 30 -7.61 9.54 14.89
CA GLY A 30 -8.51 10.53 14.28
C GLY A 30 -8.46 10.59 12.75
N ALA A 31 -7.77 9.67 12.08
CA ALA A 31 -7.79 9.60 10.63
C ALA A 31 -9.05 8.94 10.08
N ARG A 32 -9.31 9.21 8.81
CA ARG A 32 -10.26 8.46 7.97
C ARG A 32 -9.48 7.53 7.03
N VAL A 33 -9.95 6.30 6.85
CA VAL A 33 -9.16 5.26 6.17
C VAL A 33 -9.96 4.57 5.07
N VAL A 34 -9.38 4.49 3.87
CA VAL A 34 -9.77 3.54 2.84
C VAL A 34 -9.00 2.24 3.07
N ILE A 35 -9.69 1.18 3.43
CA ILE A 35 -9.18 -0.17 3.55
C ILE A 35 -9.23 -0.80 2.16
N ALA A 36 -8.07 -0.94 1.50
CA ALA A 36 -7.95 -1.49 0.16
C ALA A 36 -7.39 -2.91 0.24
N ASP A 37 -8.17 -3.92 -0.11
CA ASP A 37 -7.76 -5.33 -0.03
C ASP A 37 -8.56 -6.19 -1.01
N MET A 38 -8.02 -7.34 -1.39
CA MET A 38 -8.74 -8.35 -2.18
C MET A 38 -9.65 -9.25 -1.32
N GLN A 39 -9.45 -9.27 -0.01
CA GLN A 39 -10.22 -10.07 0.96
C GLN A 39 -11.52 -9.32 1.35
N GLN A 40 -12.55 -9.41 0.52
CA GLN A 40 -13.77 -8.62 0.64
C GLN A 40 -14.43 -8.78 2.01
N ASP A 41 -14.73 -10.00 2.44
CA ASP A 41 -15.45 -10.25 3.70
C ASP A 41 -14.73 -9.65 4.91
N ARG A 42 -13.41 -9.76 4.95
CA ARG A 42 -12.58 -9.21 6.03
C ARG A 42 -12.53 -7.69 5.98
N GLY A 43 -12.37 -7.14 4.79
CA GLY A 43 -12.31 -5.68 4.61
C GLY A 43 -13.62 -4.99 4.96
N GLU A 44 -14.75 -5.55 4.52
CA GLU A 44 -16.09 -5.06 4.86
C GLU A 44 -16.37 -5.17 6.38
N ALA A 45 -16.01 -6.30 7.01
CA ALA A 45 -16.15 -6.46 8.44
C ALA A 45 -15.33 -5.44 9.24
N LEU A 46 -14.08 -5.21 8.84
CA LEU A 46 -13.21 -4.23 9.48
C LEU A 46 -13.75 -2.79 9.29
N ALA A 47 -14.21 -2.44 8.08
CA ALA A 47 -14.81 -1.13 7.83
C ALA A 47 -16.08 -0.92 8.67
N ALA A 48 -16.95 -1.93 8.76
CA ALA A 48 -18.15 -1.88 9.60
C ALA A 48 -17.82 -1.70 11.09
N GLU A 49 -16.78 -2.36 11.58
CA GLU A 49 -16.30 -2.20 12.97
C GLU A 49 -15.76 -0.80 13.24
N LEU A 50 -15.02 -0.21 12.29
CA LEU A 50 -14.43 1.11 12.42
C LEU A 50 -15.43 2.27 12.14
N GLY A 51 -16.62 1.94 11.67
CA GLY A 51 -17.73 2.88 11.47
C GLY A 51 -17.45 3.95 10.42
N ASP A 52 -17.97 5.16 10.62
CA ASP A 52 -17.91 6.27 9.64
C ASP A 52 -16.48 6.75 9.32
N ALA A 53 -15.50 6.30 10.08
CA ALA A 53 -14.10 6.64 9.87
C ALA A 53 -13.39 5.75 8.83
N ALA A 54 -14.03 4.68 8.37
CA ALA A 54 -13.42 3.75 7.42
C ALA A 54 -14.39 3.33 6.32
N ILE A 55 -13.86 3.13 5.11
CA ILE A 55 -14.57 2.50 4.00
C ILE A 55 -13.71 1.38 3.41
N PHE A 56 -14.35 0.33 2.93
CA PHE A 56 -13.68 -0.74 2.20
C PHE A 56 -13.79 -0.54 0.70
N VAL A 57 -12.69 -0.80 -0.01
CA VAL A 57 -12.64 -0.85 -1.48
C VAL A 57 -11.91 -2.12 -1.89
N SER A 58 -12.58 -2.99 -2.66
CA SER A 58 -11.95 -4.18 -3.21
C SER A 58 -10.81 -3.79 -4.14
N CYS A 59 -9.61 -4.30 -3.89
CA CYS A 59 -8.40 -3.89 -4.60
C CYS A 59 -7.41 -5.04 -4.76
N GLU A 60 -7.22 -5.49 -5.99
CA GLU A 60 -6.08 -6.27 -6.43
C GLU A 60 -5.01 -5.28 -6.92
N VAL A 61 -3.92 -5.14 -6.18
CA VAL A 61 -2.90 -4.10 -6.43
C VAL A 61 -2.17 -4.22 -7.77
N ARG A 62 -2.25 -5.36 -8.45
CA ARG A 62 -1.72 -5.55 -9.81
C ARG A 62 -2.57 -4.87 -10.88
N GLN A 63 -3.82 -4.53 -10.54
CA GLN A 63 -4.80 -3.92 -11.45
C GLN A 63 -4.83 -2.41 -11.26
N GLU A 64 -4.34 -1.67 -12.25
CA GLU A 64 -4.19 -0.22 -12.16
C GLU A 64 -5.49 0.50 -11.83
N GLU A 65 -6.59 0.14 -12.50
CA GLU A 65 -7.89 0.79 -12.28
C GLU A 65 -8.43 0.56 -10.87
N GLN A 66 -8.13 -0.60 -10.26
CA GLN A 66 -8.55 -0.86 -8.88
C GLN A 66 -7.73 -0.05 -7.88
N VAL A 67 -6.42 0.09 -8.09
CA VAL A 67 -5.58 0.98 -7.26
C VAL A 67 -6.04 2.43 -7.40
N LYS A 68 -6.30 2.88 -8.62
CA LYS A 68 -6.85 4.22 -8.87
C LYS A 68 -8.18 4.43 -8.12
N ALA A 69 -9.08 3.44 -8.16
CA ALA A 69 -10.38 3.52 -7.49
C ALA A 69 -10.25 3.72 -5.98
N THR A 70 -9.21 3.20 -5.31
CA THR A 70 -8.97 3.43 -3.88
C THR A 70 -8.66 4.90 -3.57
N VAL A 71 -7.86 5.52 -4.43
CA VAL A 71 -7.52 6.95 -4.32
C VAL A 71 -8.75 7.82 -4.62
N ASP A 72 -9.48 7.48 -5.67
CA ASP A 72 -10.72 8.19 -6.03
C ASP A 72 -11.77 8.08 -4.91
N ALA A 73 -11.87 6.95 -4.24
CA ALA A 73 -12.78 6.74 -3.11
C ALA A 73 -12.43 7.67 -1.93
N ALA A 74 -11.14 7.81 -1.59
CA ALA A 74 -10.69 8.73 -0.54
C ALA A 74 -11.07 10.19 -0.87
N VAL A 75 -10.81 10.60 -2.12
CA VAL A 75 -11.14 11.96 -2.57
C VAL A 75 -12.66 12.18 -2.62
N SER A 76 -13.43 11.20 -3.09
CA SER A 76 -14.89 11.30 -3.17
C SER A 76 -15.53 11.35 -1.80
N ALA A 77 -15.06 10.56 -0.83
CA ALA A 77 -15.64 10.50 0.50
C ALA A 77 -15.24 11.69 1.38
N TRP A 78 -13.99 12.18 1.25
CA TRP A 78 -13.44 13.14 2.20
C TRP A 78 -12.66 14.30 1.58
N GLY A 79 -12.63 14.42 0.26
CA GLY A 79 -12.07 15.56 -0.47
C GLY A 79 -10.55 15.65 -0.54
N ARG A 80 -9.81 14.68 0.03
CA ARG A 80 -8.35 14.71 0.14
C ARG A 80 -7.71 13.34 0.28
N LEU A 81 -6.39 13.27 0.15
CA LEU A 81 -5.57 12.10 0.48
C LEU A 81 -4.26 12.56 1.12
N ASP A 82 -4.08 12.31 2.42
CA ASP A 82 -2.88 12.72 3.16
C ASP A 82 -1.82 11.64 3.23
N CYS A 83 -2.23 10.36 3.23
CA CYS A 83 -1.32 9.22 3.34
C CYS A 83 -1.71 8.13 2.34
N MET A 84 -0.75 7.74 1.50
CA MET A 84 -0.83 6.51 0.72
C MET A 84 0.11 5.47 1.32
N PHE A 85 -0.43 4.45 1.98
CA PHE A 85 0.34 3.36 2.55
C PHE A 85 0.30 2.13 1.64
N ASN A 86 1.33 1.97 0.82
CA ASN A 86 1.57 0.82 -0.03
C ASN A 86 2.12 -0.33 0.81
N ASN A 87 1.21 -1.09 1.42
CA ASN A 87 1.54 -2.16 2.35
C ASN A 87 1.25 -3.56 1.79
N ALA A 88 0.34 -3.70 0.84
CA ALA A 88 0.01 -5.00 0.25
C ALA A 88 1.26 -5.79 -0.17
N GLY A 89 1.30 -7.07 0.21
CA GLY A 89 2.45 -7.90 -0.09
C GLY A 89 2.35 -9.32 0.46
N PHE A 90 3.30 -10.14 0.05
CA PHE A 90 3.46 -11.53 0.46
C PHE A 90 4.94 -11.95 0.37
N GLY A 91 5.26 -13.21 0.72
CA GLY A 91 6.64 -13.70 0.77
C GLY A 91 7.32 -13.87 -0.59
N GLY A 92 6.57 -13.77 -1.69
CA GLY A 92 7.09 -13.94 -3.04
C GLY A 92 7.42 -15.39 -3.40
N ALA A 93 8.04 -15.58 -4.58
CA ALA A 93 8.51 -16.88 -5.08
C ALA A 93 9.55 -17.51 -4.15
N LEU A 94 9.42 -18.82 -3.93
CA LEU A 94 10.28 -19.60 -3.04
C LEU A 94 10.97 -20.74 -3.82
N GLY A 95 12.14 -21.15 -3.36
CA GLY A 95 12.88 -22.29 -3.89
C GLY A 95 14.27 -21.94 -4.40
N PRO A 96 15.04 -22.95 -4.89
CA PRO A 96 16.30 -22.75 -5.61
C PRO A 96 16.09 -21.90 -6.85
N LEU A 97 17.09 -21.11 -7.23
CA LEU A 97 17.00 -20.17 -8.36
C LEU A 97 16.55 -20.84 -9.66
N GLU A 98 17.11 -22.01 -9.93
CA GLU A 98 16.86 -22.79 -11.15
C GLU A 98 15.44 -23.37 -11.23
N ASP A 99 14.75 -23.48 -10.09
CA ASP A 99 13.42 -24.07 -9.99
C ASP A 99 12.30 -23.00 -9.89
N ILE A 100 12.64 -21.72 -9.78
CA ILE A 100 11.63 -20.66 -9.69
C ILE A 100 10.96 -20.46 -11.05
N PRO A 101 9.63 -20.73 -11.18
CA PRO A 101 8.90 -20.44 -12.41
C PRO A 101 8.89 -18.94 -12.73
N ALA A 102 8.98 -18.59 -14.02
CA ALA A 102 8.94 -17.19 -14.46
C ALA A 102 7.64 -16.50 -14.02
N GLU A 103 6.53 -17.23 -14.01
CA GLU A 103 5.22 -16.74 -13.59
C GLU A 103 5.18 -16.36 -12.10
N GLU A 104 5.90 -17.06 -11.24
CA GLU A 104 6.03 -16.70 -9.82
C GLU A 104 6.94 -15.48 -9.61
N PHE A 105 7.98 -15.35 -10.44
CA PHE A 105 8.77 -14.12 -10.49
C PHE A 105 7.90 -12.93 -10.87
N ASP A 106 7.14 -13.04 -11.97
CA ASP A 106 6.27 -11.99 -12.48
C ASP A 106 5.20 -11.61 -11.43
N MET A 107 4.54 -12.61 -10.83
CA MET A 107 3.57 -12.40 -9.76
C MET A 107 4.18 -11.63 -8.58
N THR A 108 5.41 -12.01 -8.17
CA THR A 108 6.09 -11.36 -7.06
C THR A 108 6.37 -9.88 -7.36
N PHE A 109 6.87 -9.57 -8.54
CA PHE A 109 7.12 -8.20 -8.96
C PHE A 109 5.84 -7.41 -9.20
N ASP A 110 4.82 -8.02 -9.78
CA ASP A 110 3.52 -7.37 -10.00
C ASP A 110 2.88 -6.92 -8.67
N VAL A 111 2.90 -7.76 -7.65
CA VAL A 111 2.33 -7.39 -6.34
C VAL A 111 3.26 -6.41 -5.61
N LEU A 112 4.54 -6.75 -5.44
CA LEU A 112 5.44 -6.05 -4.53
C LEU A 112 6.03 -4.76 -5.11
N VAL A 113 6.18 -4.66 -6.43
CA VAL A 113 6.81 -3.51 -7.10
C VAL A 113 5.80 -2.69 -7.88
N LYS A 114 5.09 -3.32 -8.82
CA LYS A 114 4.09 -2.63 -9.64
C LYS A 114 2.94 -2.07 -8.80
N GLY A 115 2.43 -2.84 -7.81
CA GLY A 115 1.40 -2.35 -6.89
C GLY A 115 1.83 -1.08 -6.15
N VAL A 116 3.06 -1.05 -5.64
CA VAL A 116 3.64 0.15 -5.00
C VAL A 116 3.75 1.31 -6.01
N PHE A 117 4.27 1.04 -7.22
CA PHE A 117 4.35 2.05 -8.27
C PHE A 117 2.98 2.66 -8.61
N LEU A 118 1.94 1.83 -8.73
CA LEU A 118 0.58 2.29 -9.01
C LEU A 118 0.02 3.17 -7.89
N GLY A 119 0.21 2.77 -6.64
CA GLY A 119 -0.17 3.60 -5.48
C GLY A 119 0.53 4.96 -5.50
N MET A 120 1.84 5.00 -5.74
CA MET A 120 2.59 6.26 -5.91
C MET A 120 2.06 7.09 -7.09
N LYS A 121 1.83 6.45 -8.25
CA LYS A 121 1.35 7.07 -9.48
C LYS A 121 0.04 7.82 -9.27
N HIS A 122 -0.93 7.19 -8.62
CA HIS A 122 -2.27 7.76 -8.46
C HIS A 122 -2.40 8.70 -7.26
N ALA A 123 -1.64 8.49 -6.19
CA ALA A 123 -1.62 9.40 -5.03
C ALA A 123 -0.93 10.73 -5.33
N THR A 124 0.16 10.71 -6.09
CA THR A 124 1.00 11.90 -6.35
C THR A 124 0.22 13.11 -6.92
N PRO A 125 -0.62 12.99 -7.97
CA PRO A 125 -1.32 14.15 -8.52
C PRO A 125 -2.32 14.74 -7.52
N VAL A 126 -2.98 13.93 -6.70
CA VAL A 126 -3.90 14.39 -5.65
C VAL A 126 -3.13 15.16 -4.60
N MET A 127 -2.06 14.59 -4.06
CA MET A 127 -1.23 15.20 -3.04
C MET A 127 -0.58 16.50 -3.54
N ARG A 128 -0.10 16.52 -4.79
CA ARG A 128 0.46 17.74 -5.40
C ARG A 128 -0.58 18.85 -5.52
N LYS A 129 -1.80 18.54 -5.96
CA LYS A 129 -2.88 19.51 -6.10
C LYS A 129 -3.32 20.12 -4.77
N GLN A 130 -3.28 19.35 -3.69
CA GLN A 130 -3.67 19.81 -2.34
C GLN A 130 -2.51 20.46 -1.55
N GLY A 131 -1.28 20.45 -2.08
CA GLY A 131 -0.12 21.09 -1.47
C GLY A 131 0.72 20.19 -0.57
N GLY A 132 0.49 18.86 -0.57
CA GLY A 132 1.30 17.92 0.19
C GLY A 132 0.60 16.61 0.52
N GLY A 133 1.38 15.68 1.05
CA GLY A 133 0.96 14.35 1.47
C GLY A 133 2.17 13.48 1.80
N SER A 134 1.93 12.26 2.26
CA SER A 134 2.97 11.29 2.57
C SER A 134 2.72 9.97 1.86
N ILE A 135 3.72 9.44 1.19
CA ILE A 135 3.67 8.11 0.58
C ILE A 135 4.60 7.18 1.36
N ILE A 136 4.03 6.14 1.95
CA ILE A 136 4.74 5.13 2.73
C ILE A 136 4.77 3.84 1.92
N ASN A 137 5.97 3.31 1.68
CA ASN A 137 6.17 2.05 0.96
C ASN A 137 6.82 1.03 1.88
N THR A 138 6.21 -0.16 2.01
CA THR A 138 6.76 -1.24 2.84
C THR A 138 8.02 -1.84 2.22
N GLY A 139 9.17 -1.40 2.70
CA GLY A 139 10.47 -2.01 2.41
C GLY A 139 10.71 -3.31 3.19
N SER A 140 11.95 -3.79 3.14
CA SER A 140 12.41 -4.92 3.96
C SER A 140 13.91 -4.86 4.16
N ILE A 141 14.40 -5.40 5.28
CA ILE A 141 15.83 -5.65 5.48
C ILE A 141 16.41 -6.56 4.38
N ALA A 142 15.59 -7.45 3.81
CA ALA A 142 15.97 -8.30 2.68
C ALA A 142 16.30 -7.51 1.41
N GLY A 143 15.78 -6.29 1.26
CA GLY A 143 16.10 -5.41 0.13
C GLY A 143 17.42 -4.64 0.28
N VAL A 144 18.07 -4.70 1.45
CA VAL A 144 19.34 -4.01 1.73
C VAL A 144 20.46 -4.96 2.13
N THR A 145 20.13 -6.17 2.58
CA THR A 145 21.11 -7.15 3.08
C THR A 145 20.83 -8.52 2.51
N ALA A 146 21.83 -9.14 1.89
CA ALA A 146 21.72 -10.49 1.35
C ALA A 146 21.44 -11.54 2.44
N GLY A 147 20.74 -12.62 2.09
CA GLY A 147 20.45 -13.75 2.98
C GLY A 147 19.37 -13.47 4.05
N ARG A 148 18.56 -12.42 3.87
CA ARG A 148 17.48 -12.06 4.80
C ARG A 148 16.07 -12.34 4.27
N GLY A 149 15.98 -13.01 3.13
CA GLY A 149 14.69 -13.38 2.51
C GLY A 149 14.87 -14.15 1.21
N PRO A 150 13.78 -14.62 0.61
CA PRO A 150 13.80 -15.26 -0.69
C PRO A 150 14.43 -14.36 -1.78
N LEU A 151 15.02 -14.96 -2.81
CA LEU A 151 15.73 -14.24 -3.86
C LEU A 151 14.86 -13.16 -4.51
N VAL A 152 13.72 -13.55 -5.06
CA VAL A 152 12.84 -12.66 -5.83
C VAL A 152 12.21 -11.60 -4.93
N TYR A 153 11.80 -11.98 -3.72
CA TYR A 153 11.33 -11.04 -2.71
C TYR A 153 12.38 -9.98 -2.36
N SER A 154 13.62 -10.40 -2.17
CA SER A 154 14.74 -9.49 -1.84
C SER A 154 14.99 -8.49 -2.97
N ALA A 155 14.99 -8.97 -4.22
CA ALA A 155 15.11 -8.13 -5.40
C ALA A 155 13.95 -7.13 -5.53
N ALA A 156 12.71 -7.58 -5.33
CA ALA A 156 11.53 -6.73 -5.34
C ALA A 156 11.58 -5.64 -4.26
N LYS A 157 11.99 -5.99 -3.02
CA LYS A 157 12.11 -5.03 -1.93
C LYS A 157 13.27 -4.04 -2.11
N ALA A 158 14.36 -4.45 -2.77
CA ALA A 158 15.42 -3.53 -3.19
C ALA A 158 14.90 -2.52 -4.23
N ALA A 159 14.10 -2.99 -5.20
CA ALA A 159 13.46 -2.12 -6.19
C ALA A 159 12.53 -1.09 -5.53
N VAL A 160 11.69 -1.50 -4.56
CA VAL A 160 10.81 -0.59 -3.81
C VAL A 160 11.61 0.46 -3.05
N ILE A 161 12.69 0.08 -2.36
CA ILE A 161 13.55 1.01 -1.62
C ILE A 161 14.17 2.04 -2.57
N GLN A 162 14.73 1.59 -3.71
CA GLN A 162 15.35 2.50 -4.67
C GLN A 162 14.32 3.41 -5.34
N MET A 163 13.15 2.88 -5.73
CA MET A 163 12.05 3.66 -6.30
C MET A 163 11.57 4.75 -5.33
N SER A 164 11.44 4.43 -4.05
CA SER A 164 11.06 5.40 -3.00
C SER A 164 12.07 6.53 -2.88
N LYS A 165 13.37 6.23 -2.85
CA LYS A 165 14.44 7.23 -2.80
C LYS A 165 14.45 8.13 -4.04
N THR A 166 14.31 7.53 -5.21
CA THR A 166 14.34 8.28 -6.49
C THR A 166 13.13 9.19 -6.62
N ALA A 167 11.94 8.71 -6.25
CA ALA A 167 10.72 9.51 -6.32
C ALA A 167 10.68 10.65 -5.30
N ALA A 168 11.34 10.52 -4.15
CA ALA A 168 11.41 11.58 -3.16
C ALA A 168 12.13 12.84 -3.66
N MET A 169 13.09 12.72 -4.58
CA MET A 169 13.85 13.88 -5.10
C MET A 169 12.97 14.91 -5.83
N PRO A 170 12.08 14.54 -6.77
CA PRO A 170 11.19 15.50 -7.46
C PRO A 170 9.88 15.79 -6.70
N LEU A 171 9.60 15.09 -5.59
CA LEU A 171 8.35 15.21 -4.81
C LEU A 171 8.57 15.87 -3.45
N GLY A 172 9.82 16.04 -3.02
CA GLY A 172 10.21 16.65 -1.76
C GLY A 172 10.21 18.17 -1.74
#